data_a74458879a92c22b7ee886ffe4dcf8d6
#
_entry.id   a74458879a92c22b7ee886ffe4dcf8d6
#
_cell.length_a   1.000
_cell.length_b   1.000
_cell.length_c   1.000
_cell.angle_alpha   90.00
_cell.angle_beta   90.00
_cell.angle_gamma   90.00
#
_symmetry.space_group_name_H-M   'P 1'
#
loop_
_entity.id
_entity.type
_entity.pdbx_description
1 polymer ?
#
loop_
_entity_poly.entity_id
_entity_poly.type
_entity_poly.pdbx_seq_one_letter_code
_entity_poly.pdbx_strand_id
1 'polypeptide(L)'
;ERIAPVLSYGDFTQQQDNLQLQRDNYLDLAARLQRSDLAHERLQQMEQRIGELRQHLLEHFGGELPKVTLIRFASATQVYIFGPNSLPQHAMSLLGLQPAQAVPVSRWGNIQAPVTQLGTIEDGVVIYIEPFAQQERLFTTRLWQAMPFVRQQRLTSMRSTWTHGGVFSVEYLAEAISEALLKLPAQ
;
A
#
# COMPACT_ATOMS: atom_id res chain seq x y z
N GLU A 1 16.84 -30.78 -24.95
CA GLU A 1 15.67 -30.36 -25.75
C GLU A 1 14.79 -29.42 -24.90
N ARG A 2 14.52 -28.23 -25.42
CA ARG A 2 13.57 -27.32 -24.75
C ARG A 2 12.16 -27.79 -25.07
N ILE A 3 11.38 -28.11 -24.03
CA ILE A 3 10.00 -28.55 -24.17
C ILE A 3 9.08 -27.40 -24.60
N ALA A 4 9.41 -26.18 -24.15
CA ALA A 4 8.68 -24.95 -24.49
C ALA A 4 9.60 -23.71 -24.32
N PRO A 5 9.28 -22.58 -24.99
CA PRO A 5 9.94 -21.31 -24.71
C PRO A 5 9.68 -20.86 -23.28
N VAL A 6 10.72 -20.38 -22.61
CA VAL A 6 10.64 -19.80 -21.27
C VAL A 6 10.69 -18.28 -21.39
N LEU A 7 9.73 -17.59 -20.79
CA LEU A 7 9.68 -16.14 -20.68
C LEU A 7 10.08 -15.75 -19.25
N SER A 8 11.00 -14.80 -19.12
CA SER A 8 11.38 -14.22 -17.84
C SER A 8 11.04 -12.75 -17.83
N TYR A 9 10.31 -12.30 -16.82
CA TYR A 9 9.94 -10.90 -16.63
C TYR A 9 10.81 -10.30 -15.53
N GLY A 10 11.10 -8.99 -15.68
CA GLY A 10 11.94 -8.27 -14.74
C GLY A 10 11.38 -8.20 -13.33
N ASP A 11 12.28 -8.19 -12.35
CA ASP A 11 11.98 -8.12 -10.94
C ASP A 11 11.85 -6.67 -10.45
N PHE A 12 11.32 -6.53 -9.24
CA PHE A 12 11.32 -5.27 -8.50
C PHE A 12 12.72 -4.67 -8.38
N THR A 13 12.87 -3.39 -8.71
CA THR A 13 14.14 -2.68 -8.60
C THR A 13 13.99 -1.36 -7.85
N GLN A 14 15.12 -0.82 -7.37
CA GLN A 14 15.17 0.49 -6.73
C GLN A 14 15.09 1.67 -7.72
N GLN A 15 15.37 1.42 -8.99
CA GLN A 15 15.61 2.46 -10.00
C GLN A 15 14.48 2.60 -11.01
N GLN A 16 13.43 1.78 -10.90
CA GLN A 16 12.33 1.74 -11.85
C GLN A 16 11.01 2.05 -11.17
N ASP A 17 10.07 2.60 -11.94
CA ASP A 17 8.66 2.59 -11.57
C ASP A 17 8.16 1.14 -11.62
N ASN A 18 8.08 0.52 -10.46
CA ASN A 18 7.69 -0.89 -10.34
C ASN A 18 6.23 -1.12 -10.77
N LEU A 19 5.36 -0.12 -10.69
CA LEU A 19 4.00 -0.24 -11.20
C LEU A 19 4.00 -0.26 -12.73
N GLN A 20 4.74 0.65 -13.36
CA GLN A 20 4.84 0.67 -14.83
C GLN A 20 5.47 -0.63 -15.34
N LEU A 21 6.53 -1.12 -14.70
CA LEU A 21 7.13 -2.41 -15.04
C LEU A 21 6.10 -3.56 -14.99
N GLN A 22 5.25 -3.62 -13.97
CA GLN A 22 4.22 -4.66 -13.88
C GLN A 22 3.14 -4.51 -14.95
N ARG A 23 2.80 -3.28 -15.34
CA ARG A 23 1.88 -3.02 -16.46
C ARG A 23 2.46 -3.52 -17.79
N ASP A 24 3.72 -3.19 -18.06
CA ASP A 24 4.40 -3.58 -19.30
C ASP A 24 4.53 -5.11 -19.39
N ASN A 25 4.92 -5.78 -18.29
CA ASN A 25 4.98 -7.24 -18.21
C ASN A 25 3.61 -7.89 -18.49
N TYR A 26 2.54 -7.32 -17.94
CA TYR A 26 1.18 -7.82 -18.15
C TYR A 26 0.74 -7.66 -19.61
N LEU A 27 1.01 -6.51 -20.23
CA LEU A 27 0.64 -6.25 -21.63
C LEU A 27 1.45 -7.10 -22.61
N ASP A 28 2.77 -7.29 -22.37
CA ASP A 28 3.61 -8.19 -23.18
C ASP A 28 3.10 -9.64 -23.12
N LEU A 29 2.78 -10.12 -21.91
CA LEU A 29 2.20 -11.44 -21.73
C LEU A 29 0.87 -11.59 -22.48
N ALA A 30 -0.01 -10.59 -22.37
CA ALA A 30 -1.30 -10.59 -23.04
C ALA A 30 -1.16 -10.59 -24.58
N ALA A 31 -0.21 -9.82 -25.11
CA ALA A 31 0.08 -9.78 -26.54
C ALA A 31 0.54 -11.16 -27.06
N ARG A 32 1.41 -11.84 -26.33
CA ARG A 32 1.88 -13.21 -26.66
C ARG A 32 0.75 -14.24 -26.63
N LEU A 33 -0.24 -14.03 -25.79
CA LEU A 33 -1.44 -14.87 -25.67
C LEU A 33 -2.58 -14.43 -26.60
N GLN A 34 -2.36 -13.41 -27.45
CA GLN A 34 -3.38 -12.82 -28.34
C GLN A 34 -4.62 -12.32 -27.58
N ARG A 35 -4.38 -11.68 -26.41
CA ARG A 35 -5.42 -11.15 -25.50
C ARG A 35 -5.24 -9.67 -25.18
N SER A 36 -4.61 -8.90 -26.10
CA SER A 36 -4.28 -7.49 -25.87
C SER A 36 -5.52 -6.64 -25.55
N ASP A 37 -6.62 -6.82 -26.30
CA ASP A 37 -7.84 -6.03 -26.09
C ASP A 37 -8.42 -6.26 -24.69
N LEU A 38 -8.52 -7.52 -24.27
CA LEU A 38 -8.99 -7.89 -22.93
C LEU A 38 -8.07 -7.33 -21.82
N ALA A 39 -6.76 -7.29 -22.08
CA ALA A 39 -5.81 -6.76 -21.13
C ALA A 39 -5.96 -5.24 -20.96
N HIS A 40 -6.13 -4.50 -22.04
CA HIS A 40 -6.38 -3.06 -21.98
C HIS A 40 -7.72 -2.76 -21.28
N GLU A 41 -8.79 -3.47 -21.62
CA GLU A 41 -10.08 -3.34 -20.95
C GLU A 41 -9.96 -3.56 -19.44
N ARG A 42 -9.25 -4.61 -19.01
CA ARG A 42 -9.07 -4.91 -17.59
C ARG A 42 -8.25 -3.85 -16.85
N LEU A 43 -7.22 -3.28 -17.49
CA LEU A 43 -6.48 -2.15 -16.94
C LEU A 43 -7.35 -0.91 -16.77
N GLN A 44 -8.20 -0.59 -17.76
CA GLN A 44 -9.15 0.52 -17.66
C GLN A 44 -10.17 0.32 -16.53
N GLN A 45 -10.69 -0.89 -16.36
CA GLN A 45 -11.58 -1.23 -15.23
C GLN A 45 -10.89 -1.02 -13.87
N MET A 46 -9.63 -1.42 -13.76
CA MET A 46 -8.83 -1.17 -12.54
C MET A 46 -8.68 0.33 -12.27
N GLU A 47 -8.33 1.12 -13.28
CA GLU A 47 -8.16 2.57 -13.15
C GLU A 47 -9.48 3.26 -12.76
N GLN A 48 -10.57 2.86 -13.39
CA GLN A 48 -11.91 3.36 -13.05
C GLN A 48 -12.24 3.03 -11.59
N ARG A 49 -12.03 1.77 -11.17
CA ARG A 49 -12.29 1.33 -9.80
C ARG A 49 -11.51 2.13 -8.78
N ILE A 50 -10.21 2.36 -9.01
CA ILE A 50 -9.37 3.17 -8.13
C ILE A 50 -9.86 4.64 -8.11
N GLY A 51 -10.29 5.17 -9.25
CA GLY A 51 -10.90 6.50 -9.33
C GLY A 51 -12.17 6.64 -8.48
N GLU A 52 -13.05 5.65 -8.50
CA GLU A 52 -14.25 5.58 -7.65
C GLU A 52 -13.90 5.55 -6.16
N LEU A 53 -12.92 4.72 -5.77
CA LEU A 53 -12.44 4.66 -4.40
C LEU A 53 -11.86 6.00 -3.93
N ARG A 54 -11.08 6.67 -4.77
CA ARG A 54 -10.56 8.00 -4.48
C ARG A 54 -11.68 9.02 -4.27
N GLN A 55 -12.71 8.99 -5.11
CA GLN A 55 -13.85 9.90 -4.98
C GLN A 55 -14.60 9.68 -3.67
N HIS A 56 -14.84 8.42 -3.28
CA HIS A 56 -15.47 8.11 -1.99
C HIS A 56 -14.64 8.60 -0.79
N LEU A 57 -13.30 8.48 -0.89
CA LEU A 57 -12.42 9.02 0.16
C LEU A 57 -12.50 10.55 0.24
N LEU A 58 -12.49 11.24 -0.90
CA LEU A 58 -12.64 12.70 -0.95
C LEU A 58 -13.97 13.16 -0.34
N GLU A 59 -15.06 12.47 -0.63
CA GLU A 59 -16.37 12.74 -0.04
C GLU A 59 -16.37 12.52 1.47
N HIS A 60 -15.76 11.42 1.94
CA HIS A 60 -15.68 11.08 3.35
C HIS A 60 -14.86 12.08 4.17
N PHE A 61 -13.74 12.57 3.60
CA PHE A 61 -12.83 13.50 4.25
C PHE A 61 -13.05 14.98 3.87
N GLY A 62 -14.23 15.32 3.34
CA GLY A 62 -14.57 16.72 3.07
C GLY A 62 -13.73 17.41 1.99
N GLY A 63 -13.13 16.64 1.08
CA GLY A 63 -12.33 17.12 -0.07
C GLY A 63 -10.82 17.15 0.18
N GLU A 64 -10.34 16.98 1.41
CA GLU A 64 -8.90 16.93 1.74
C GLU A 64 -8.51 15.57 2.30
N LEU A 65 -7.69 14.83 1.55
CA LEU A 65 -7.25 13.50 1.96
C LEU A 65 -6.16 13.55 3.03
N PRO A 66 -6.21 12.66 4.06
CA PRO A 66 -5.17 12.60 5.07
C PRO A 66 -3.85 12.08 4.48
N LYS A 67 -2.73 12.49 5.08
CA LYS A 67 -1.46 11.82 4.86
C LYS A 67 -1.50 10.43 5.52
N VAL A 68 -0.86 9.44 4.90
CA VAL A 68 -0.95 8.05 5.35
C VAL A 68 0.45 7.43 5.43
N THR A 69 0.70 6.67 6.50
CA THR A 69 1.83 5.75 6.59
C THR A 69 1.29 4.33 6.70
N LEU A 70 1.63 3.49 5.73
CA LEU A 70 1.29 2.07 5.76
C LEU A 70 2.44 1.27 6.36
N ILE A 71 2.10 0.41 7.33
CA ILE A 71 3.06 -0.44 8.03
C ILE A 71 2.60 -1.89 8.09
N ARG A 72 3.57 -2.77 8.35
CA ARG A 72 3.33 -4.15 8.77
C ARG A 72 4.17 -4.44 10.01
N PHE A 73 3.57 -4.95 11.06
CA PHE A 73 4.31 -5.35 12.25
C PHE A 73 5.14 -6.61 11.98
N ALA A 74 6.44 -6.54 12.25
CA ALA A 74 7.31 -7.71 12.31
C ALA A 74 7.30 -8.33 13.72
N SER A 75 7.13 -7.49 14.75
CA SER A 75 7.01 -7.87 16.16
C SER A 75 6.43 -6.72 16.97
N ALA A 76 6.33 -6.87 18.30
CA ALA A 76 5.94 -5.76 19.19
C ALA A 76 6.98 -4.62 19.24
N THR A 77 8.18 -4.80 18.69
CA THR A 77 9.25 -3.79 18.72
C THR A 77 9.72 -3.32 17.35
N GLN A 78 9.30 -4.00 16.25
CA GLN A 78 9.77 -3.76 14.90
C GLN A 78 8.60 -3.70 13.91
N VAL A 79 8.69 -2.77 12.97
CA VAL A 79 7.74 -2.60 11.86
C VAL A 79 8.47 -2.56 10.53
N TYR A 80 7.79 -2.99 9.48
CA TYR A 80 8.13 -2.63 8.10
C TYR A 80 7.31 -1.40 7.72
N ILE A 81 7.97 -0.38 7.19
CA ILE A 81 7.34 0.83 6.67
C ILE A 81 7.52 0.82 5.15
N PHE A 82 6.43 0.94 4.41
CA PHE A 82 6.45 0.89 2.96
C PHE A 82 6.91 2.22 2.35
N GLY A 83 7.88 2.14 1.45
CA GLY A 83 8.53 3.28 0.80
C GLY A 83 8.05 3.52 -0.64
N PRO A 84 8.61 4.54 -1.30
CA PRO A 84 8.06 5.08 -2.56
C PRO A 84 8.05 4.11 -3.74
N ASN A 85 8.93 3.11 -3.76
CA ASN A 85 8.98 2.10 -4.83
C ASN A 85 8.18 0.83 -4.52
N SER A 86 7.36 0.81 -3.47
CA SER A 86 6.49 -0.33 -3.12
C SER A 86 5.14 -0.26 -3.83
N LEU A 87 4.51 -1.41 -4.08
CA LEU A 87 3.13 -1.46 -4.59
C LEU A 87 2.11 -0.79 -3.64
N PRO A 88 2.22 -0.95 -2.29
CA PRO A 88 1.39 -0.18 -1.37
C PRO A 88 1.48 1.34 -1.56
N GLN A 89 2.69 1.89 -1.75
CA GLN A 89 2.85 3.32 -1.99
C GLN A 89 2.28 3.73 -3.35
N HIS A 90 2.42 2.91 -4.39
CA HIS A 90 1.78 3.16 -5.69
C HIS A 90 0.25 3.16 -5.56
N ALA A 91 -0.34 2.23 -4.80
CA ALA A 91 -1.78 2.22 -4.53
C ALA A 91 -2.24 3.49 -3.80
N MET A 92 -1.50 3.92 -2.76
CA MET A 92 -1.77 5.18 -2.07
C MET A 92 -1.68 6.39 -3.01
N SER A 93 -0.68 6.46 -3.86
CA SER A 93 -0.51 7.54 -4.84
C SER A 93 -1.66 7.62 -5.85
N LEU A 94 -2.14 6.48 -6.34
CA LEU A 94 -3.29 6.41 -7.24
C LEU A 94 -4.60 6.85 -6.56
N LEU A 95 -4.76 6.58 -5.25
CA LEU A 95 -5.85 7.11 -4.43
C LEU A 95 -5.69 8.62 -4.12
N GLY A 96 -4.56 9.23 -4.47
CA GLY A 96 -4.28 10.65 -4.19
C GLY A 96 -3.73 10.90 -2.78
N LEU A 97 -3.40 9.85 -2.03
CA LEU A 97 -2.85 9.94 -0.67
C LEU A 97 -1.36 10.28 -0.71
N GLN A 98 -0.95 11.13 0.23
CA GLN A 98 0.46 11.49 0.44
C GLN A 98 1.03 10.73 1.64
N PRO A 99 2.34 10.40 1.65
CA PRO A 99 2.97 9.77 2.81
C PRO A 99 3.05 10.75 3.99
N ALA A 100 2.72 10.27 5.21
CA ALA A 100 2.83 11.06 6.44
C ALA A 100 4.29 11.19 6.92
N GLN A 101 5.17 10.30 6.48
CA GLN A 101 6.61 10.39 6.74
C GLN A 101 7.41 9.99 5.51
N ALA A 102 8.58 10.60 5.33
CA ALA A 102 9.50 10.23 4.27
C ALA A 102 10.18 8.88 4.59
N VAL A 103 10.21 7.98 3.63
CA VAL A 103 10.90 6.70 3.69
C VAL A 103 11.85 6.62 2.50
N PRO A 104 13.11 6.23 2.68
CA PRO A 104 14.03 6.07 1.56
C PRO A 104 13.63 4.93 0.65
N VAL A 105 14.02 5.02 -0.61
CA VAL A 105 13.93 3.90 -1.56
C VAL A 105 14.77 2.73 -1.05
N SER A 106 14.22 1.54 -1.11
CA SER A 106 14.92 0.32 -0.68
C SER A 106 14.73 -0.82 -1.70
N ARG A 107 15.57 -1.85 -1.60
CA ARG A 107 15.52 -2.99 -2.55
C ARG A 107 14.14 -3.65 -2.62
N TRP A 108 13.44 -3.74 -1.50
CA TRP A 108 12.16 -4.43 -1.39
C TRP A 108 10.96 -3.48 -1.23
N GLY A 109 11.18 -2.18 -1.44
CA GLY A 109 10.13 -1.19 -1.28
C GLY A 109 9.70 -0.93 0.16
N ASN A 110 10.44 -1.44 1.16
CA ASN A 110 10.15 -1.19 2.57
C ASN A 110 11.44 -1.13 3.39
N ILE A 111 11.40 -0.46 4.52
CA ILE A 111 12.45 -0.45 5.53
C ILE A 111 11.94 -1.12 6.81
N GLN A 112 12.83 -1.81 7.52
CA GLN A 112 12.56 -2.25 8.87
C GLN A 112 13.02 -1.18 9.86
N ALA A 113 12.16 -0.85 10.82
CA ALA A 113 12.39 0.20 11.79
C ALA A 113 11.87 -0.18 13.18
N PRO A 114 12.42 0.39 14.26
CA PRO A 114 11.82 0.26 15.58
C PRO A 114 10.43 0.87 15.61
N VAL A 115 9.49 0.27 16.34
CA VAL A 115 8.13 0.81 16.53
C VAL A 115 8.15 2.25 17.04
N THR A 116 9.16 2.62 17.85
CA THR A 116 9.35 3.98 18.37
C THR A 116 9.49 5.05 17.29
N GLN A 117 9.97 4.67 16.10
CA GLN A 117 10.07 5.62 14.97
C GLN A 117 8.71 6.14 14.53
N LEU A 118 7.63 5.39 14.72
CA LEU A 118 6.28 5.85 14.40
C LEU A 118 5.84 7.05 15.25
N GLY A 119 6.45 7.24 16.42
CA GLY A 119 6.19 8.39 17.29
C GLY A 119 6.55 9.76 16.68
N THR A 120 7.30 9.78 15.58
CA THR A 120 7.63 11.00 14.82
C THR A 120 6.50 11.43 13.86
N ILE A 121 5.45 10.62 13.69
CA ILE A 121 4.30 10.94 12.86
C ILE A 121 3.36 11.84 13.67
N GLU A 122 3.54 13.14 13.54
CA GLU A 122 2.74 14.15 14.23
C GLU A 122 1.42 14.42 13.51
N ASP A 123 1.43 14.32 12.17
CA ASP A 123 0.28 14.54 11.31
C ASP A 123 0.12 13.37 10.31
N GLY A 124 -1.11 12.84 10.20
CA GLY A 124 -1.44 11.75 9.30
C GLY A 124 -1.98 10.50 10.02
N VAL A 125 -2.44 9.58 9.21
CA VAL A 125 -3.01 8.29 9.61
C VAL A 125 -1.94 7.20 9.53
N VAL A 126 -1.92 6.30 10.51
CA VAL A 126 -1.16 5.05 10.44
C VAL A 126 -2.13 3.90 10.16
N ILE A 127 -1.87 3.17 9.08
CA ILE A 127 -2.60 1.94 8.73
C ILE A 127 -1.66 0.77 8.94
N TYR A 128 -2.08 -0.25 9.70
CA TYR A 128 -1.32 -1.49 9.78
C TYR A 128 -2.04 -2.65 9.09
N ILE A 129 -1.26 -3.56 8.48
CA ILE A 129 -1.78 -4.74 7.81
C ILE A 129 -2.00 -5.84 8.84
N GLU A 130 -3.21 -6.41 8.87
CA GLU A 130 -3.55 -7.57 9.70
C GLU A 130 -3.01 -8.89 9.09
N PRO A 131 -2.81 -9.95 9.93
CA PRO A 131 -2.94 -9.96 11.38
C PRO A 131 -1.69 -9.47 12.10
N PHE A 132 -1.85 -8.96 13.33
CA PHE A 132 -0.75 -8.67 14.24
C PHE A 132 -0.95 -9.44 15.56
N ALA A 133 -0.29 -10.57 15.68
CA ALA A 133 -0.48 -11.50 16.81
C ALA A 133 -0.07 -10.93 18.20
N GLN A 134 0.81 -9.90 18.22
CA GLN A 134 1.27 -9.27 19.46
C GLN A 134 0.57 -7.92 19.73
N GLN A 135 -0.59 -7.71 19.14
CA GLN A 135 -1.33 -6.45 19.25
C GLN A 135 -1.59 -6.04 20.69
N GLU A 136 -2.17 -6.91 21.50
CA GLU A 136 -2.43 -6.63 22.92
C GLU A 136 -1.16 -6.22 23.67
N ARG A 137 -0.08 -6.97 23.49
CA ARG A 137 1.20 -6.71 24.14
C ARG A 137 1.75 -5.33 23.83
N LEU A 138 1.62 -4.84 22.58
CA LEU A 138 2.12 -3.53 22.19
C LEU A 138 1.13 -2.43 22.54
N PHE A 139 -0.15 -2.58 22.18
CA PHE A 139 -1.13 -1.51 22.25
C PHE A 139 -1.51 -1.10 23.68
N THR A 140 -1.26 -1.94 24.67
CA THR A 140 -1.43 -1.63 26.08
C THR A 140 -0.25 -0.88 26.71
N THR A 141 0.89 -0.75 26.00
CA THR A 141 2.07 -0.08 26.55
C THR A 141 1.88 1.44 26.61
N ARG A 142 2.47 2.07 27.65
CA ARG A 142 2.47 3.53 27.79
C ARG A 142 3.13 4.23 26.60
N LEU A 143 4.19 3.62 26.06
CA LEU A 143 4.89 4.12 24.88
C LEU A 143 3.95 4.24 23.67
N TRP A 144 3.21 3.16 23.36
CA TRP A 144 2.27 3.13 22.26
C TRP A 144 1.14 4.12 22.45
N GLN A 145 0.55 4.16 23.64
CA GLN A 145 -0.55 5.06 23.98
C GLN A 145 -0.15 6.56 23.96
N ALA A 146 1.14 6.85 24.11
CA ALA A 146 1.66 8.22 24.03
C ALA A 146 1.90 8.70 22.61
N MET A 147 1.86 7.83 21.59
CA MET A 147 2.10 8.22 20.19
C MET A 147 1.02 9.19 19.68
N PRO A 148 1.38 10.26 18.92
CA PRO A 148 0.43 11.29 18.48
C PRO A 148 -0.78 10.72 17.73
N PHE A 149 -0.54 9.84 16.74
CA PHE A 149 -1.61 9.25 15.94
C PHE A 149 -2.53 8.31 16.74
N VAL A 150 -2.04 7.66 17.81
CA VAL A 150 -2.85 6.84 18.71
C VAL A 150 -3.78 7.73 19.57
N ARG A 151 -3.20 8.77 20.17
CA ARG A 151 -3.95 9.73 21.00
C ARG A 151 -5.01 10.49 20.21
N GLN A 152 -4.77 10.72 18.94
CA GLN A 152 -5.67 11.44 18.03
C GLN A 152 -6.63 10.52 17.26
N GLN A 153 -6.66 9.21 17.62
CA GLN A 153 -7.51 8.21 16.97
C GLN A 153 -7.27 8.10 15.45
N ARG A 154 -6.03 8.32 15.01
CA ARG A 154 -5.60 8.22 13.61
C ARG A 154 -4.85 6.91 13.32
N LEU A 155 -5.26 5.84 13.98
CA LEU A 155 -4.77 4.48 13.78
C LEU A 155 -5.92 3.61 13.29
N THR A 156 -5.70 2.88 12.21
CA THR A 156 -6.65 1.89 11.70
C THR A 156 -5.93 0.66 11.18
N SER A 157 -6.66 -0.43 11.01
CA SER A 157 -6.15 -1.66 10.42
C SER A 157 -6.77 -1.91 9.05
N MET A 158 -5.99 -2.48 8.16
CA MET A 158 -6.51 -3.04 6.91
C MET A 158 -6.44 -4.56 6.92
N ARG A 159 -7.37 -5.18 6.18
CA ARG A 159 -7.38 -6.63 5.97
C ARG A 159 -6.06 -7.12 5.38
N SER A 160 -5.71 -8.38 5.66
CA SER A 160 -4.54 -9.02 5.05
C SER A 160 -4.59 -8.91 3.53
N THR A 161 -3.59 -8.28 2.94
CA THR A 161 -3.50 -8.05 1.51
C THR A 161 -2.06 -8.27 1.06
N TRP A 162 -1.90 -8.85 -0.11
CA TRP A 162 -0.58 -9.12 -0.67
C TRP A 162 0.11 -7.81 -1.10
N THR A 163 1.29 -7.54 -0.56
CA THR A 163 2.04 -6.30 -0.80
C THR A 163 3.06 -6.39 -1.93
N HIS A 164 3.19 -7.56 -2.52
CA HIS A 164 4.00 -7.83 -3.71
C HIS A 164 3.10 -8.54 -4.74
N GLY A 165 3.50 -8.56 -5.99
CA GLY A 165 2.75 -9.27 -7.04
C GLY A 165 2.69 -8.48 -8.33
N GLY A 166 1.76 -8.83 -9.21
CA GLY A 166 1.55 -8.18 -10.49
C GLY A 166 0.72 -6.90 -10.39
N VAL A 167 0.40 -6.30 -11.55
CA VAL A 167 -0.27 -4.99 -11.68
C VAL A 167 -1.58 -4.91 -10.89
N PHE A 168 -2.39 -5.97 -10.84
CA PHE A 168 -3.68 -5.95 -10.13
C PHE A 168 -3.56 -6.03 -8.60
N SER A 169 -2.37 -6.32 -8.05
CA SER A 169 -2.15 -6.20 -6.60
C SER A 169 -2.37 -4.78 -6.11
N VAL A 170 -2.17 -3.77 -6.97
CA VAL A 170 -2.41 -2.37 -6.66
C VAL A 170 -3.89 -2.06 -6.44
N GLU A 171 -4.79 -2.68 -7.22
CA GLU A 171 -6.24 -2.55 -7.05
C GLU A 171 -6.70 -3.09 -5.69
N TYR A 172 -6.29 -4.32 -5.35
CA TYR A 172 -6.62 -4.93 -4.05
C TYR A 172 -6.06 -4.14 -2.87
N LEU A 173 -4.86 -3.55 -3.03
CA LEU A 173 -4.26 -2.67 -2.03
C LEU A 173 -5.06 -1.37 -1.90
N ALA A 174 -5.45 -0.74 -3.03
CA ALA A 174 -6.27 0.46 -3.02
C ALA A 174 -7.62 0.23 -2.34
N GLU A 175 -8.28 -0.89 -2.61
CA GLU A 175 -9.52 -1.27 -1.92
C GLU A 175 -9.31 -1.44 -0.41
N ALA A 176 -8.30 -2.21 0.01
CA ALA A 176 -8.05 -2.47 1.41
C ALA A 176 -7.65 -1.21 2.19
N ILE A 177 -6.88 -0.31 1.57
CA ILE A 177 -6.51 0.99 2.14
C ILE A 177 -7.75 1.89 2.26
N SER A 178 -8.57 1.95 1.22
CA SER A 178 -9.81 2.73 1.23
C SER A 178 -10.78 2.24 2.30
N GLU A 179 -11.04 0.94 2.39
CA GLU A 179 -11.85 0.33 3.45
C GLU A 179 -11.33 0.66 4.86
N ALA A 180 -10.01 0.67 5.04
CA ALA A 180 -9.40 0.99 6.32
C ALA A 180 -9.59 2.47 6.69
N LEU A 181 -9.44 3.39 5.74
CA LEU A 181 -9.61 4.82 5.96
C LEU A 181 -11.07 5.20 6.26
N LEU A 182 -12.03 4.56 5.59
CA LEU A 182 -13.45 4.78 5.81
C LEU A 182 -13.97 4.32 7.20
N LYS A 183 -13.14 3.58 7.97
CA LYS A 183 -13.43 3.27 9.38
C LYS A 183 -13.16 4.45 10.33
N LEU A 184 -12.36 5.42 9.88
CA LEU A 184 -12.05 6.61 10.66
C LEU A 184 -13.22 7.61 10.61
N PRO A 185 -13.37 8.49 11.61
CA PRO A 185 -14.39 9.54 11.57
C PRO A 185 -14.25 10.40 10.31
N ALA A 186 -15.39 10.77 9.71
CA ALA A 186 -15.44 11.81 8.70
C ALA A 186 -14.97 13.14 9.28
N GLN A 187 -14.23 13.90 8.50
CA GLN A 187 -13.78 15.24 8.89
C GLN A 187 -14.69 16.31 8.33
#